data_a1030c80e3c29b905da6fd44819936c6
#
_entry.id   a1030c80e3c29b905da6fd44819936c6
#
_cell.length_a   1.000
_cell.length_b   1.000
_cell.length_c   1.000
_cell.angle_alpha   90.00
_cell.angle_beta   90.00
_cell.angle_gamma   90.00
#
_symmetry.space_group_name_H-M   'P 1'
#
loop_
_entity.id
_entity.type
_entity.pdbx_description
1 polymer ?
#
loop_
_entity_poly.entity_id
_entity_poly.type
_entity_poly.pdbx_seq_one_letter_code
_entity_poly.pdbx_strand_id
1 'polypeptide(L)'
;ISYALSLIDRYYVDPVSTDSLVEALMPDLMWYLDPHSVYIPASELAEVNMPLEGEFDGIGITFNMSTDTIIVLNVIPQGPSQKAGVQNGDRIIRIDDSLVAGRKLPMDDVMKMLRGPRGTQVTVSVQRKGIDDLVPIAIVRDKIPVKSVDAAYMLTPDIGFLRITTFSQYTHDEMVRALGELRREGMRKLIIDLRGNTGGYLGQPIRMANEFLADGRLIVYTEDRNGDRMEEYSDGKGGYQDVELAVLIDENSASSSEIFAGALQDNDRATIIGRRSYGKGLVQQQIPFTDGSAIRLTTARYYTPTGRSIQKPYTSADSTYGYDIYNRYLHNELFSADSIHFDDSLKFVTPGGKTVYGGGGIMPDLFVPLDTTEMTPYYMEVAGQNILYRYTMEYADRNREKINAVESITQLDSLLDADTGMFDDFVRYAERNGVAPDRRQIRQSE
;
A
#
# COMPACT_ATOMS: atom_id res chain seq x y z
N ILE A 1 7.07 -18.16 -32.77
CA ILE A 1 8.10 -17.45 -31.98
C ILE A 1 9.34 -18.34 -31.88
N SER A 2 9.26 -19.56 -31.33
CA SER A 2 10.42 -20.47 -31.15
C SER A 2 11.24 -20.68 -32.44
N TYR A 3 10.56 -20.84 -33.57
CA TYR A 3 11.26 -20.97 -34.86
C TYR A 3 11.97 -19.67 -35.27
N ALA A 4 11.36 -18.51 -35.04
CA ALA A 4 12.02 -17.20 -35.33
C ALA A 4 13.26 -17.01 -34.45
N LEU A 5 13.16 -17.30 -33.14
CA LEU A 5 14.31 -17.26 -32.23
C LEU A 5 15.44 -18.18 -32.67
N SER A 6 15.13 -19.40 -33.12
CA SER A 6 16.14 -20.33 -33.66
C SER A 6 16.81 -19.84 -34.95
N LEU A 7 16.09 -19.09 -35.79
CA LEU A 7 16.67 -18.46 -36.95
C LEU A 7 17.59 -17.28 -36.61
N ILE A 8 17.20 -16.48 -35.62
CA ILE A 8 18.03 -15.37 -35.12
C ILE A 8 19.32 -15.93 -34.50
N ASP A 9 19.23 -16.91 -33.63
CA ASP A 9 20.39 -17.55 -32.99
C ASP A 9 21.36 -18.13 -34.04
N ARG A 10 20.82 -18.67 -35.15
CA ARG A 10 21.62 -19.34 -36.15
C ARG A 10 22.19 -18.42 -37.25
N TYR A 11 21.47 -17.37 -37.59
CA TYR A 11 21.76 -16.58 -38.82
C TYR A 11 22.00 -15.10 -38.60
N TYR A 12 21.70 -14.57 -37.41
CA TYR A 12 21.96 -13.15 -37.13
C TYR A 12 23.47 -12.88 -37.15
N VAL A 13 23.85 -11.71 -37.71
CA VAL A 13 25.26 -11.37 -37.97
C VAL A 13 26.10 -11.27 -36.69
N ASP A 14 25.52 -10.80 -35.59
CA ASP A 14 26.18 -10.69 -34.29
C ASP A 14 25.66 -11.76 -33.34
N PRO A 15 26.49 -12.28 -32.39
CA PRO A 15 26.02 -13.18 -31.35
C PRO A 15 24.96 -12.51 -30.47
N VAL A 16 23.80 -13.13 -30.31
CA VAL A 16 22.71 -12.67 -29.40
C VAL A 16 22.34 -13.75 -28.43
N SER A 17 22.04 -13.35 -27.20
CA SER A 17 21.42 -14.23 -26.24
C SER A 17 19.93 -14.35 -26.52
N THR A 18 19.46 -15.54 -26.84
CA THR A 18 18.02 -15.81 -27.02
C THR A 18 17.25 -15.58 -25.73
N ASP A 19 17.84 -15.84 -24.57
CA ASP A 19 17.23 -15.58 -23.26
C ASP A 19 16.99 -14.09 -23.04
N SER A 20 18.00 -13.26 -23.34
CA SER A 20 17.86 -11.80 -23.25
C SER A 20 16.80 -11.23 -24.23
N LEU A 21 16.67 -11.84 -25.43
CA LEU A 21 15.61 -11.47 -26.36
C LEU A 21 14.22 -11.86 -25.83
N VAL A 22 14.09 -13.02 -25.22
CA VAL A 22 12.84 -13.47 -24.60
C VAL A 22 12.47 -12.55 -23.45
N GLU A 23 13.40 -12.25 -22.54
CA GLU A 23 13.17 -11.31 -21.44
C GLU A 23 12.71 -9.94 -21.92
N ALA A 24 13.31 -9.42 -22.99
CA ALA A 24 12.93 -8.13 -23.58
C ALA A 24 11.54 -8.15 -24.24
N LEU A 25 11.10 -9.29 -24.78
CA LEU A 25 9.81 -9.42 -25.48
C LEU A 25 8.64 -9.77 -24.55
N MET A 26 8.91 -10.44 -23.43
CA MET A 26 7.85 -10.91 -22.53
C MET A 26 6.97 -9.80 -21.95
N PRO A 27 7.49 -8.64 -21.51
CA PRO A 27 6.65 -7.53 -21.07
C PRO A 27 5.65 -7.06 -22.14
N ASP A 28 6.10 -6.89 -23.39
CA ASP A 28 5.25 -6.48 -24.49
C ASP A 28 4.17 -7.53 -24.79
N LEU A 29 4.53 -8.82 -24.77
CA LEU A 29 3.57 -9.91 -24.97
C LEU A 29 2.46 -9.87 -23.91
N MET A 30 2.81 -9.66 -22.65
CA MET A 30 1.83 -9.56 -21.54
C MET A 30 0.94 -8.32 -21.72
N TRP A 31 1.51 -7.18 -22.05
CA TRP A 31 0.79 -5.93 -22.26
C TRP A 31 -0.27 -6.00 -23.38
N TYR A 32 -0.03 -6.83 -24.44
CA TYR A 32 -1.03 -7.09 -25.46
C TYR A 32 -2.24 -7.92 -24.98
N LEU A 33 -2.16 -8.59 -23.84
CA LEU A 33 -3.27 -9.37 -23.29
C LEU A 33 -4.23 -8.48 -22.49
N ASP A 34 -3.72 -7.83 -21.47
CA ASP A 34 -4.45 -6.92 -20.59
C ASP A 34 -3.48 -6.06 -19.76
N PRO A 35 -3.96 -4.96 -19.13
CA PRO A 35 -3.09 -4.04 -18.37
C PRO A 35 -2.49 -4.61 -17.08
N HIS A 36 -2.85 -5.83 -16.69
CA HIS A 36 -2.48 -6.41 -15.39
C HIS A 36 -1.66 -7.70 -15.51
N SER A 37 -1.72 -8.39 -16.65
CA SER A 37 -0.83 -9.52 -16.91
C SER A 37 0.60 -9.02 -17.07
N VAL A 38 1.56 -9.60 -16.33
CA VAL A 38 2.95 -9.15 -16.30
C VAL A 38 3.92 -10.32 -16.34
N TYR A 39 5.07 -10.12 -16.96
CA TYR A 39 6.26 -10.94 -16.81
C TYR A 39 7.09 -10.41 -15.65
N ILE A 40 7.60 -11.29 -14.81
CA ILE A 40 8.41 -10.97 -13.64
C ILE A 40 9.76 -11.68 -13.80
N PRO A 41 10.85 -10.94 -14.03
CA PRO A 41 12.19 -11.51 -14.09
C PRO A 41 12.58 -12.22 -12.79
N ALA A 42 13.44 -13.23 -12.87
CA ALA A 42 13.91 -13.97 -11.70
C ALA A 42 14.54 -13.07 -10.62
N SER A 43 15.22 -12.00 -11.06
CA SER A 43 15.85 -11.01 -10.18
C SER A 43 14.86 -10.17 -9.36
N GLU A 44 13.60 -10.05 -9.82
CA GLU A 44 12.57 -9.19 -9.23
C GLU A 44 11.49 -9.98 -8.49
N LEU A 45 11.40 -11.30 -8.72
CA LEU A 45 10.30 -12.13 -8.24
C LEU A 45 10.13 -12.08 -6.71
N ALA A 46 11.23 -12.14 -5.97
CA ALA A 46 11.21 -12.07 -4.51
C ALA A 46 10.69 -10.71 -4.01
N GLU A 47 11.09 -9.62 -4.65
CA GLU A 47 10.67 -8.27 -4.28
C GLU A 47 9.19 -8.01 -4.58
N VAL A 48 8.72 -8.46 -5.75
CA VAL A 48 7.32 -8.35 -6.16
C VAL A 48 6.37 -9.19 -5.29
N ASN A 49 6.84 -10.33 -4.76
CA ASN A 49 6.05 -11.20 -3.89
C ASN A 49 6.08 -10.77 -2.41
N MET A 50 7.08 -10.05 -1.97
CA MET A 50 7.30 -9.67 -0.57
C MET A 50 6.06 -9.05 0.12
N PRO A 51 5.34 -8.07 -0.48
CA PRO A 51 4.14 -7.51 0.16
C PRO A 51 3.02 -8.54 0.36
N LEU A 52 2.95 -9.55 -0.51
CA LEU A 52 1.96 -10.61 -0.46
C LEU A 52 2.32 -11.67 0.59
N GLU A 53 3.59 -12.00 0.71
CA GLU A 53 4.10 -12.97 1.68
C GLU A 53 4.00 -12.45 3.12
N GLY A 54 3.95 -11.12 3.32
CA GLY A 54 3.82 -10.50 4.63
C GLY A 54 5.09 -10.58 5.49
N GLU A 55 6.21 -10.99 4.91
CA GLU A 55 7.53 -11.05 5.55
C GLU A 55 8.64 -10.97 4.50
N PHE A 56 9.81 -10.50 4.90
CA PHE A 56 11.03 -10.51 4.08
C PHE A 56 12.27 -10.72 4.91
N ASP A 57 13.35 -11.17 4.28
CA ASP A 57 14.63 -11.33 4.94
C ASP A 57 15.43 -10.02 4.90
N GLY A 58 15.85 -9.52 6.08
CA GLY A 58 16.55 -8.25 6.16
C GLY A 58 17.01 -7.89 7.57
N ILE A 59 17.29 -6.61 7.79
CA ILE A 59 17.79 -6.11 9.07
C ILE A 59 16.72 -5.50 9.99
N GLY A 60 15.53 -5.20 9.48
CA GLY A 60 14.41 -4.69 10.29
C GLY A 60 14.53 -3.24 10.73
N ILE A 61 14.71 -2.34 9.78
CA ILE A 61 14.63 -0.89 9.96
C ILE A 61 13.70 -0.25 8.94
N THR A 62 13.08 0.86 9.31
CA THR A 62 12.53 1.84 8.37
C THR A 62 13.51 2.99 8.28
N PHE A 63 13.83 3.44 7.08
CA PHE A 63 14.81 4.50 6.88
C PHE A 63 14.39 5.48 5.77
N ASN A 64 15.06 6.62 5.73
CA ASN A 64 14.91 7.64 4.70
C ASN A 64 16.28 8.08 4.17
N MET A 65 16.32 8.53 2.91
CA MET A 65 17.54 8.98 2.22
C MET A 65 17.43 10.39 1.63
N SER A 66 16.49 11.20 2.08
CA SER A 66 16.24 12.54 1.51
C SER A 66 17.43 13.52 1.61
N THR A 67 18.39 13.24 2.49
CA THR A 67 19.61 14.05 2.70
C THR A 67 20.88 13.40 2.15
N ASP A 68 20.74 12.47 1.19
CA ASP A 68 21.86 11.67 0.67
C ASP A 68 22.62 10.87 1.77
N THR A 69 21.90 10.54 2.84
CA THR A 69 22.37 9.73 3.95
C THR A 69 21.20 8.88 4.45
N ILE A 70 21.47 7.62 4.74
CA ILE A 70 20.47 6.70 5.27
C ILE A 70 20.21 7.05 6.74
N ILE A 71 19.05 7.59 7.06
CA ILE A 71 18.63 7.91 8.42
C ILE A 71 17.67 6.85 8.92
N VAL A 72 17.99 6.16 9.99
CA VAL A 72 17.10 5.18 10.62
C VAL A 72 15.95 5.90 11.30
N LEU A 73 14.73 5.74 10.77
CA LEU A 73 13.51 6.33 11.33
C LEU A 73 12.96 5.49 12.46
N ASN A 74 12.86 4.17 12.21
CA ASN A 74 12.34 3.23 13.18
C ASN A 74 13.09 1.91 13.10
N VAL A 75 13.29 1.31 14.25
CA VAL A 75 13.86 -0.05 14.40
C VAL A 75 12.73 -0.98 14.80
N ILE A 76 12.49 -2.03 14.00
CA ILE A 76 11.40 -2.97 14.25
C ILE A 76 11.60 -3.67 15.59
N PRO A 77 10.60 -3.63 16.49
CA PRO A 77 10.71 -4.26 17.82
C PRO A 77 11.01 -5.75 17.72
N GLN A 78 11.94 -6.23 18.54
CA GLN A 78 12.45 -7.61 18.55
C GLN A 78 13.13 -8.06 17.25
N GLY A 79 13.31 -7.16 16.28
CA GLY A 79 14.00 -7.42 15.02
C GLY A 79 15.53 -7.49 15.17
N PRO A 80 16.22 -7.88 14.08
CA PRO A 80 17.68 -8.03 14.06
C PRO A 80 18.45 -6.76 14.46
N SER A 81 18.04 -5.62 13.91
CA SER A 81 18.68 -4.33 14.17
C SER A 81 18.53 -3.89 15.62
N GLN A 82 17.36 -4.10 16.24
CA GLN A 82 17.17 -3.79 17.66
C GLN A 82 18.07 -4.65 18.54
N LYS A 83 18.13 -5.96 18.27
CA LYS A 83 19.00 -6.90 19.00
C LYS A 83 20.47 -6.55 18.87
N ALA A 84 20.89 -6.02 17.71
CA ALA A 84 22.25 -5.58 17.44
C ALA A 84 22.60 -4.20 18.03
N GLY A 85 21.60 -3.42 18.48
CA GLY A 85 21.80 -2.11 19.10
C GLY A 85 21.72 -0.91 18.17
N VAL A 86 21.13 -1.05 16.98
CA VAL A 86 20.74 0.08 16.12
C VAL A 86 19.66 0.90 16.82
N GLN A 87 19.72 2.21 16.69
CA GLN A 87 18.78 3.15 17.32
C GLN A 87 18.10 4.04 16.27
N ASN A 88 16.89 4.49 16.60
CA ASN A 88 16.21 5.51 15.83
C ASN A 88 17.08 6.78 15.75
N GLY A 89 17.25 7.35 14.55
CA GLY A 89 18.08 8.51 14.27
C GLY A 89 19.56 8.19 14.03
N ASP A 90 20.00 6.95 14.07
CA ASP A 90 21.32 6.57 13.57
C ASP A 90 21.43 6.93 12.08
N ARG A 91 22.58 7.44 11.68
CA ARG A 91 22.91 7.71 10.28
C ARG A 91 23.87 6.65 9.77
N ILE A 92 23.44 5.81 8.86
CA ILE A 92 24.30 4.77 8.27
C ILE A 92 25.24 5.41 7.27
N ILE A 93 26.52 5.37 7.55
CA ILE A 93 27.57 5.93 6.73
C ILE A 93 28.20 4.88 5.82
N ARG A 94 28.30 3.64 6.32
CA ARG A 94 28.85 2.51 5.56
C ARG A 94 27.96 1.29 5.74
N ILE A 95 27.90 0.47 4.70
CA ILE A 95 27.33 -0.88 4.71
C ILE A 95 28.46 -1.82 4.29
N ASP A 96 28.84 -2.72 5.15
CA ASP A 96 30.09 -3.48 5.08
C ASP A 96 31.26 -2.50 4.83
N ASP A 97 32.09 -2.72 3.82
CA ASP A 97 33.21 -1.83 3.48
C ASP A 97 32.80 -0.66 2.57
N SER A 98 31.57 -0.61 2.09
CA SER A 98 31.10 0.38 1.10
C SER A 98 30.62 1.66 1.79
N LEU A 99 31.17 2.81 1.37
CA LEU A 99 30.67 4.12 1.76
C LEU A 99 29.33 4.38 1.03
N VAL A 100 28.26 4.65 1.78
CA VAL A 100 26.91 4.89 1.22
C VAL A 100 26.42 6.32 1.42
N ALA A 101 26.89 7.02 2.43
CA ALA A 101 26.56 8.43 2.67
C ALA A 101 27.24 9.37 1.67
N GLY A 102 26.51 10.38 1.14
CA GLY A 102 27.04 11.36 0.19
C GLY A 102 27.31 10.80 -1.21
N ARG A 103 26.71 9.67 -1.56
CA ARG A 103 26.97 8.96 -2.85
C ARG A 103 25.80 9.01 -3.83
N LYS A 104 24.68 9.59 -3.44
CA LYS A 104 23.43 9.65 -4.24
C LYS A 104 23.01 8.29 -4.79
N LEU A 105 23.17 7.24 -3.97
CA LEU A 105 22.76 5.89 -4.35
C LEU A 105 21.23 5.81 -4.53
N PRO A 106 20.75 5.06 -5.53
CA PRO A 106 19.34 4.71 -5.61
C PRO A 106 18.89 3.94 -4.35
N MET A 107 17.64 4.15 -3.94
CA MET A 107 17.02 3.47 -2.79
C MET A 107 17.12 1.95 -2.94
N ASP A 108 16.84 1.43 -4.15
CA ASP A 108 16.86 -0.01 -4.44
C ASP A 108 18.25 -0.63 -4.24
N ASP A 109 19.31 0.09 -4.59
CA ASP A 109 20.67 -0.41 -4.39
C ASP A 109 21.01 -0.51 -2.89
N VAL A 110 20.59 0.48 -2.12
CA VAL A 110 20.73 0.44 -0.66
C VAL A 110 19.92 -0.69 -0.05
N MET A 111 18.67 -0.89 -0.51
CA MET A 111 17.85 -1.99 -0.05
C MET A 111 18.49 -3.35 -0.35
N LYS A 112 19.07 -3.54 -1.54
CA LYS A 112 19.80 -4.77 -1.91
C LYS A 112 21.02 -5.02 -1.02
N MET A 113 21.72 -3.96 -0.59
CA MET A 113 22.87 -4.09 0.34
C MET A 113 22.42 -4.49 1.76
N LEU A 114 21.30 -3.95 2.25
CA LEU A 114 20.78 -4.23 3.59
C LEU A 114 20.04 -5.56 3.68
N ARG A 115 19.32 -5.97 2.62
CA ARG A 115 18.64 -7.26 2.50
C ARG A 115 19.64 -8.38 2.18
N GLY A 116 19.18 -9.61 2.27
CA GLY A 116 19.93 -10.80 1.89
C GLY A 116 19.44 -12.02 2.64
N PRO A 117 19.92 -13.23 2.31
CA PRO A 117 19.41 -14.47 2.87
C PRO A 117 19.48 -14.49 4.41
N ARG A 118 18.46 -15.06 5.02
CA ARG A 118 18.36 -15.27 6.46
C ARG A 118 19.64 -15.93 7.02
N GLY A 119 20.10 -15.45 8.16
CA GLY A 119 21.31 -15.96 8.84
C GLY A 119 22.62 -15.41 8.30
N THR A 120 22.62 -14.66 7.17
CA THR A 120 23.81 -13.94 6.72
C THR A 120 24.00 -12.66 7.53
N GLN A 121 25.26 -12.21 7.64
CA GLN A 121 25.61 -11.00 8.39
C GLN A 121 25.83 -9.83 7.45
N VAL A 122 25.47 -8.63 7.91
CA VAL A 122 25.84 -7.34 7.34
C VAL A 122 26.34 -6.44 8.46
N THR A 123 27.37 -5.63 8.21
CA THR A 123 27.87 -4.65 9.17
C THR A 123 27.49 -3.25 8.71
N VAL A 124 26.78 -2.50 9.55
CA VAL A 124 26.52 -1.08 9.29
C VAL A 124 27.40 -0.24 10.21
N SER A 125 28.08 0.78 9.65
CA SER A 125 28.79 1.78 10.46
C SER A 125 27.92 3.03 10.56
N VAL A 126 27.49 3.36 11.76
CA VAL A 126 26.56 4.45 11.98
C VAL A 126 27.24 5.65 12.68
N GLN A 127 26.87 6.85 12.23
CA GLN A 127 27.11 8.07 12.99
C GLN A 127 25.95 8.26 13.95
N ARG A 128 26.25 8.23 15.25
CA ARG A 128 25.27 8.40 16.34
C ARG A 128 25.49 9.73 17.05
N LYS A 129 24.41 10.45 17.32
CA LYS A 129 24.49 11.73 18.04
C LYS A 129 25.15 11.53 19.42
N GLY A 130 26.15 12.36 19.75
CA GLY A 130 26.89 12.29 21.01
C GLY A 130 28.04 11.29 21.00
N ILE A 131 28.35 10.65 19.87
CA ILE A 131 29.54 9.79 19.69
C ILE A 131 30.29 10.32 18.46
N ASP A 132 31.57 10.68 18.65
CA ASP A 132 32.37 11.28 17.57
C ASP A 132 32.81 10.23 16.53
N ASP A 133 33.10 9.02 16.98
CA ASP A 133 33.51 7.92 16.11
C ASP A 133 32.33 7.17 15.52
N LEU A 134 32.53 6.57 14.34
CA LEU A 134 31.58 5.66 13.76
C LEU A 134 31.42 4.39 14.61
N VAL A 135 30.19 4.01 14.88
CA VAL A 135 29.85 2.79 15.63
C VAL A 135 29.59 1.65 14.63
N PRO A 136 30.47 0.64 14.54
CA PRO A 136 30.21 -0.53 13.72
C PRO A 136 29.23 -1.46 14.45
N ILE A 137 28.18 -1.89 13.75
CA ILE A 137 27.12 -2.77 14.26
C ILE A 137 26.97 -3.94 13.31
N ALA A 138 27.29 -5.14 13.77
CA ALA A 138 27.08 -6.38 13.02
C ALA A 138 25.66 -6.89 13.25
N ILE A 139 24.91 -7.09 12.16
CA ILE A 139 23.51 -7.49 12.19
C ILE A 139 23.36 -8.81 11.45
N VAL A 140 22.78 -9.82 12.08
CA VAL A 140 22.42 -11.08 11.42
C VAL A 140 21.04 -10.92 10.86
N ARG A 141 20.89 -11.04 9.51
CA ARG A 141 19.61 -10.92 8.82
C ARG A 141 18.63 -12.00 9.29
N ASP A 142 17.39 -11.62 9.46
CA ASP A 142 16.30 -12.53 9.87
C ASP A 142 15.00 -12.10 9.18
N LYS A 143 13.94 -12.89 9.38
CA LYS A 143 12.59 -12.58 8.91
C LYS A 143 12.04 -11.32 9.57
N ILE A 144 11.59 -10.41 8.75
CA ILE A 144 11.01 -9.14 9.15
C ILE A 144 9.52 -9.17 8.78
N PRO A 145 8.59 -9.16 9.75
CA PRO A 145 7.17 -9.15 9.45
C PRO A 145 6.75 -7.81 8.85
N VAL A 146 5.96 -7.86 7.79
CA VAL A 146 5.25 -6.72 7.20
C VAL A 146 3.80 -6.82 7.61
N LYS A 147 3.37 -5.98 8.55
CA LYS A 147 1.99 -5.99 9.03
C LYS A 147 1.04 -5.46 7.96
N SER A 148 -0.06 -6.16 7.77
CA SER A 148 -1.18 -5.73 6.92
C SER A 148 -2.11 -4.78 7.66
N VAL A 149 -2.27 -5.01 8.98
CA VAL A 149 -3.01 -4.13 9.89
C VAL A 149 -2.01 -3.19 10.54
N ASP A 150 -1.96 -1.94 10.09
CA ASP A 150 -1.00 -0.95 10.57
C ASP A 150 -1.56 -0.06 11.69
N ALA A 151 -2.89 0.02 11.84
CA ALA A 151 -3.54 0.73 12.93
C ALA A 151 -4.81 -0.01 13.41
N ALA A 152 -4.96 -0.14 14.73
CA ALA A 152 -6.16 -0.64 15.40
C ALA A 152 -6.29 0.05 16.76
N TYR A 153 -7.37 0.83 16.97
CA TYR A 153 -7.60 1.55 18.21
C TYR A 153 -9.07 1.95 18.36
N MET A 154 -9.50 2.28 19.60
CA MET A 154 -10.81 2.82 19.86
C MET A 154 -10.85 4.31 19.51
N LEU A 155 -11.69 4.68 18.54
CA LEU A 155 -11.92 6.08 18.15
C LEU A 155 -12.82 6.81 19.17
N THR A 156 -13.81 6.10 19.69
CA THR A 156 -14.70 6.50 20.77
C THR A 156 -14.89 5.29 21.71
N PRO A 157 -15.55 5.43 22.86
CA PRO A 157 -15.77 4.29 23.77
C PRO A 157 -16.48 3.07 23.15
N ASP A 158 -17.17 3.23 22.01
CA ASP A 158 -17.94 2.16 21.35
C ASP A 158 -17.57 1.97 19.86
N ILE A 159 -16.73 2.84 19.27
CA ILE A 159 -16.31 2.77 17.87
C ILE A 159 -14.85 2.37 17.79
N GLY A 160 -14.57 1.20 17.21
CA GLY A 160 -13.23 0.76 16.82
C GLY A 160 -12.86 1.26 15.41
N PHE A 161 -11.60 1.54 15.22
CA PHE A 161 -10.99 1.85 13.92
C PHE A 161 -9.92 0.81 13.60
N LEU A 162 -9.91 0.32 12.35
CA LEU A 162 -8.96 -0.67 11.86
C LEU A 162 -8.50 -0.26 10.46
N ARG A 163 -7.20 -0.06 10.25
CA ARG A 163 -6.63 0.21 8.94
C ARG A 163 -5.89 -1.00 8.40
N ILE A 164 -6.20 -1.37 7.15
CA ILE A 164 -5.60 -2.49 6.42
C ILE A 164 -4.95 -1.94 5.15
N THR A 165 -3.64 -2.09 5.03
CA THR A 165 -2.84 -1.50 3.94
C THR A 165 -2.59 -2.45 2.77
N THR A 166 -2.71 -3.77 3.01
CA THR A 166 -2.55 -4.80 1.99
C THR A 166 -3.27 -6.08 2.38
N PHE A 167 -3.48 -7.01 1.44
CA PHE A 167 -4.01 -8.34 1.70
C PHE A 167 -2.90 -9.40 1.55
N SER A 168 -2.02 -9.47 2.56
CA SER A 168 -0.98 -10.51 2.67
C SER A 168 -1.55 -11.82 3.18
N GLN A 169 -0.77 -12.88 3.19
CA GLN A 169 -1.22 -14.20 3.70
C GLN A 169 -1.65 -14.18 5.18
N TYR A 170 -1.27 -13.16 5.97
CA TYR A 170 -1.57 -13.06 7.41
C TYR A 170 -2.69 -12.07 7.75
N THR A 171 -3.25 -11.35 6.77
CA THR A 171 -4.16 -10.22 6.99
C THR A 171 -5.40 -10.60 7.79
N HIS A 172 -6.04 -11.75 7.49
CA HIS A 172 -7.21 -12.22 8.25
C HIS A 172 -6.85 -12.46 9.72
N ASP A 173 -5.74 -13.14 9.99
CA ASP A 173 -5.34 -13.49 11.36
C ASP A 173 -4.93 -12.24 12.16
N GLU A 174 -4.30 -11.25 11.51
CA GLU A 174 -4.03 -9.94 12.11
C GLU A 174 -5.30 -9.17 12.41
N MET A 175 -6.26 -9.15 11.48
CA MET A 175 -7.57 -8.52 11.66
C MET A 175 -8.33 -9.13 12.84
N VAL A 176 -8.46 -10.45 12.90
CA VAL A 176 -9.20 -11.14 13.98
C VAL A 176 -8.58 -10.86 15.33
N ARG A 177 -7.24 -10.82 15.42
CA ARG A 177 -6.54 -10.45 16.65
C ARG A 177 -6.88 -9.02 17.08
N ALA A 178 -6.75 -8.07 16.15
CA ALA A 178 -7.06 -6.66 16.41
C ALA A 178 -8.54 -6.46 16.81
N LEU A 179 -9.47 -7.11 16.11
CA LEU A 179 -10.90 -7.07 16.47
C LEU A 179 -11.17 -7.65 17.86
N GLY A 180 -10.46 -8.71 18.24
CA GLY A 180 -10.56 -9.28 19.59
C GLY A 180 -10.07 -8.32 20.67
N GLU A 181 -9.07 -7.50 20.40
CA GLU A 181 -8.58 -6.45 21.29
C GLU A 181 -9.59 -5.31 21.40
N LEU A 182 -10.07 -4.78 20.29
CA LEU A 182 -11.09 -3.73 20.25
C LEU A 182 -12.39 -4.15 20.96
N ARG A 183 -12.82 -5.40 20.77
CA ARG A 183 -14.02 -5.93 21.45
C ARG A 183 -13.86 -5.97 22.97
N ARG A 184 -12.69 -6.31 23.49
CA ARG A 184 -12.37 -6.26 24.94
C ARG A 184 -12.38 -4.84 25.48
N GLU A 185 -12.08 -3.86 24.64
CA GLU A 185 -12.13 -2.42 24.97
C GLU A 185 -13.53 -1.83 24.87
N GLY A 186 -14.54 -2.58 24.37
CA GLY A 186 -15.93 -2.15 24.33
C GLY A 186 -16.50 -1.85 22.94
N MET A 187 -15.76 -2.20 21.86
CA MET A 187 -16.21 -1.98 20.47
C MET A 187 -17.57 -2.64 20.20
N ARG A 188 -18.48 -1.86 19.65
CA ARG A 188 -19.79 -2.27 19.11
C ARG A 188 -19.97 -1.88 17.65
N LYS A 189 -19.24 -0.87 17.21
CA LYS A 189 -19.21 -0.34 15.85
C LYS A 189 -17.78 -0.33 15.34
N LEU A 190 -17.60 -0.56 14.06
CA LEU A 190 -16.28 -0.69 13.47
C LEU A 190 -16.18 0.12 12.18
N ILE A 191 -15.09 0.84 12.04
CA ILE A 191 -14.67 1.46 10.79
C ILE A 191 -13.45 0.68 10.28
N ILE A 192 -13.55 0.10 9.08
CA ILE A 192 -12.42 -0.50 8.37
C ILE A 192 -11.95 0.45 7.27
N ASP A 193 -10.70 0.87 7.33
CA ASP A 193 -10.08 1.76 6.35
C ASP A 193 -9.25 0.96 5.32
N LEU A 194 -9.72 0.95 4.08
CA LEU A 194 -9.07 0.36 2.91
C LEU A 194 -8.57 1.41 1.92
N ARG A 195 -8.55 2.69 2.29
CA ARG A 195 -8.03 3.75 1.42
C ARG A 195 -6.55 3.53 1.13
N GLY A 196 -6.18 3.65 -0.15
CA GLY A 196 -4.82 3.36 -0.62
C GLY A 196 -4.45 1.88 -0.69
N ASN A 197 -5.35 0.95 -0.34
CA ASN A 197 -5.07 -0.49 -0.37
C ASN A 197 -5.32 -1.09 -1.76
N THR A 198 -4.27 -1.43 -2.47
CA THR A 198 -4.32 -1.96 -3.85
C THR A 198 -4.68 -3.45 -3.96
N GLY A 199 -4.99 -4.10 -2.83
CA GLY A 199 -5.40 -5.50 -2.79
C GLY A 199 -4.32 -6.46 -2.31
N GLY A 200 -4.33 -7.67 -2.86
CA GLY A 200 -3.43 -8.77 -2.52
C GLY A 200 -4.04 -10.15 -2.78
N TYR A 201 -3.82 -11.11 -1.91
CA TYR A 201 -4.33 -12.48 -2.07
C TYR A 201 -5.85 -12.56 -1.99
N LEU A 202 -6.47 -13.20 -2.99
CA LEU A 202 -7.93 -13.40 -3.12
C LEU A 202 -8.58 -14.07 -1.91
N GLY A 203 -7.92 -15.07 -1.31
CA GLY A 203 -8.48 -15.78 -0.16
C GLY A 203 -8.65 -14.93 1.11
N GLN A 204 -7.93 -13.82 1.22
CA GLN A 204 -8.00 -12.98 2.41
C GLN A 204 -9.31 -12.19 2.53
N PRO A 205 -9.76 -11.42 1.52
CA PRO A 205 -11.04 -10.72 1.61
C PRO A 205 -12.22 -11.67 1.79
N ILE A 206 -12.15 -12.91 1.26
CA ILE A 206 -13.19 -13.93 1.45
C ILE A 206 -13.26 -14.33 2.93
N ARG A 207 -12.14 -14.71 3.55
CA ARG A 207 -12.07 -15.05 4.97
C ARG A 207 -12.50 -13.87 5.87
N MET A 208 -12.08 -12.66 5.51
CA MET A 208 -12.42 -11.45 6.26
C MET A 208 -13.90 -11.10 6.16
N ALA A 209 -14.50 -11.18 4.97
CA ALA A 209 -15.94 -10.95 4.79
C ALA A 209 -16.78 -11.98 5.55
N ASN A 210 -16.31 -13.24 5.64
CA ASN A 210 -16.95 -14.30 6.41
C ASN A 210 -17.11 -13.93 7.91
N GLU A 211 -16.20 -13.15 8.49
CA GLU A 211 -16.30 -12.70 9.88
C GLU A 211 -17.56 -11.86 10.16
N PHE A 212 -18.09 -11.19 9.14
CA PHE A 212 -19.20 -10.24 9.26
C PHE A 212 -20.51 -10.71 8.64
N LEU A 213 -20.51 -11.77 7.83
CA LEU A 213 -21.67 -12.24 7.08
C LEU A 213 -22.34 -13.43 7.78
N ALA A 214 -23.68 -13.46 7.71
CA ALA A 214 -24.44 -14.62 8.15
C ALA A 214 -24.22 -15.82 7.21
N ASP A 215 -24.59 -17.01 7.67
CA ASP A 215 -24.46 -18.26 6.90
C ASP A 215 -25.11 -18.19 5.51
N GLY A 216 -24.46 -18.81 4.53
CA GLY A 216 -24.96 -18.97 3.16
C GLY A 216 -25.03 -17.69 2.33
N ARG A 217 -24.35 -16.63 2.73
CA ARG A 217 -24.24 -15.41 1.93
C ARG A 217 -23.12 -15.54 0.90
N LEU A 218 -23.44 -15.30 -0.39
CA LEU A 218 -22.42 -15.25 -1.43
C LEU A 218 -21.47 -14.07 -1.13
N ILE A 219 -20.15 -14.33 -1.18
CA ILE A 219 -19.11 -13.34 -0.98
C ILE A 219 -18.60 -12.83 -2.33
N VAL A 220 -18.25 -13.74 -3.21
CA VAL A 220 -17.71 -13.48 -4.55
C VAL A 220 -17.86 -14.73 -5.40
N TYR A 221 -17.99 -14.60 -6.70
CA TYR A 221 -17.73 -15.70 -7.60
C TYR A 221 -16.75 -15.29 -8.69
N THR A 222 -16.02 -16.27 -9.20
CA THR A 222 -15.11 -16.11 -10.34
C THR A 222 -15.63 -16.88 -11.53
N GLU A 223 -15.36 -16.39 -12.74
CA GLU A 223 -15.71 -17.03 -13.98
C GLU A 223 -14.50 -17.03 -14.92
N ASP A 224 -14.10 -18.20 -15.37
CA ASP A 224 -12.98 -18.39 -16.28
C ASP A 224 -13.39 -18.21 -17.76
N ARG A 225 -12.44 -18.42 -18.69
CA ARG A 225 -12.67 -18.31 -20.14
C ARG A 225 -13.69 -19.31 -20.71
N ASN A 226 -13.96 -20.43 -20.00
CA ASN A 226 -14.89 -21.46 -20.42
C ASN A 226 -16.31 -21.22 -19.86
N GLY A 227 -16.47 -20.23 -18.97
CA GLY A 227 -17.69 -19.97 -18.24
C GLY A 227 -17.83 -20.81 -16.95
N ASP A 228 -16.75 -21.49 -16.55
CA ASP A 228 -16.77 -22.24 -15.31
C ASP A 228 -16.73 -21.29 -14.12
N ARG A 229 -17.69 -21.46 -13.20
CA ARG A 229 -17.85 -20.61 -12.02
C ARG A 229 -17.37 -21.29 -10.75
N MET A 230 -16.65 -20.52 -9.94
CA MET A 230 -16.32 -20.87 -8.56
C MET A 230 -16.97 -19.83 -7.64
N GLU A 231 -17.83 -20.30 -6.74
CA GLU A 231 -18.59 -19.46 -5.83
C GLU A 231 -18.10 -19.65 -4.39
N GLU A 232 -17.90 -18.54 -3.68
CA GLU A 232 -17.45 -18.53 -2.29
C GLU A 232 -18.54 -17.95 -1.40
N TYR A 233 -18.95 -18.74 -0.41
CA TYR A 233 -20.02 -18.42 0.53
C TYR A 233 -19.51 -18.30 1.95
N SER A 234 -20.19 -17.47 2.75
CA SER A 234 -19.98 -17.42 4.19
C SER A 234 -20.55 -18.67 4.88
N ASP A 235 -19.88 -19.11 5.96
CA ASP A 235 -20.24 -20.29 6.73
C ASP A 235 -20.95 -19.97 8.07
N GLY A 236 -21.23 -18.71 8.32
CA GLY A 236 -21.92 -18.23 9.52
C GLY A 236 -21.14 -18.34 10.83
N LYS A 237 -19.86 -18.74 10.79
CA LYS A 237 -19.02 -18.90 11.99
C LYS A 237 -18.23 -17.66 12.38
N GLY A 238 -18.38 -16.58 11.61
CA GLY A 238 -17.71 -15.31 11.88
C GLY A 238 -18.09 -14.72 13.24
N GLY A 239 -17.12 -14.11 13.90
CA GLY A 239 -17.27 -13.61 15.26
C GLY A 239 -17.88 -12.22 15.37
N TYR A 240 -18.14 -11.51 14.23
CA TYR A 240 -18.44 -10.07 14.22
C TYR A 240 -19.70 -9.71 13.42
N GLN A 241 -20.65 -10.63 13.30
CA GLN A 241 -21.90 -10.41 12.57
C GLN A 241 -22.80 -9.34 13.23
N ASP A 242 -22.65 -9.15 14.53
CA ASP A 242 -23.41 -8.20 15.37
C ASP A 242 -22.85 -6.77 15.37
N VAL A 243 -21.66 -6.56 14.83
CA VAL A 243 -20.97 -5.26 14.82
C VAL A 243 -21.53 -4.37 13.72
N GLU A 244 -21.93 -3.13 14.04
CA GLU A 244 -22.28 -2.11 13.04
C GLU A 244 -21.00 -1.74 12.27
N LEU A 245 -21.05 -1.79 10.91
CA LEU A 245 -19.84 -1.75 10.09
C LEU A 245 -19.88 -0.67 9.01
N ALA A 246 -18.83 0.14 8.96
CA ALA A 246 -18.51 1.04 7.85
C ALA A 246 -17.17 0.67 7.23
N VAL A 247 -17.05 0.81 5.91
CA VAL A 247 -15.81 0.57 5.17
C VAL A 247 -15.44 1.81 4.38
N LEU A 248 -14.22 2.32 4.60
CA LEU A 248 -13.70 3.47 3.86
C LEU A 248 -12.93 3.00 2.64
N ILE A 249 -13.24 3.58 1.48
CA ILE A 249 -12.55 3.32 0.20
C ILE A 249 -12.19 4.63 -0.50
N ASP A 250 -11.21 4.56 -1.38
CA ASP A 250 -10.85 5.64 -2.28
C ASP A 250 -10.51 5.11 -3.70
N GLU A 251 -10.11 5.99 -4.60
CA GLU A 251 -9.75 5.68 -5.99
C GLU A 251 -8.56 4.70 -6.12
N ASN A 252 -7.80 4.48 -5.05
CA ASN A 252 -6.68 3.53 -5.00
C ASN A 252 -7.07 2.18 -4.37
N SER A 253 -8.25 2.08 -3.76
CA SER A 253 -8.76 0.81 -3.24
C SER A 253 -9.06 -0.12 -4.41
N ALA A 254 -8.33 -1.26 -4.51
CA ALA A 254 -8.39 -2.11 -5.70
C ALA A 254 -8.45 -3.61 -5.36
N SER A 255 -8.93 -4.43 -6.32
CA SER A 255 -8.84 -5.89 -6.27
C SER A 255 -9.45 -6.49 -4.99
N SER A 256 -8.65 -7.08 -4.09
CA SER A 256 -9.11 -7.68 -2.81
C SER A 256 -9.87 -6.68 -1.93
N SER A 257 -9.51 -5.39 -1.95
CA SER A 257 -10.27 -4.32 -1.27
C SER A 257 -11.68 -4.18 -1.85
N GLU A 258 -11.80 -4.30 -3.17
CA GLU A 258 -13.07 -4.21 -3.88
C GLU A 258 -13.92 -5.47 -3.69
N ILE A 259 -13.30 -6.64 -3.56
CA ILE A 259 -14.00 -7.89 -3.21
C ILE A 259 -14.60 -7.75 -1.81
N PHE A 260 -13.83 -7.30 -0.84
CA PHE A 260 -14.30 -7.13 0.53
C PHE A 260 -15.43 -6.09 0.63
N ALA A 261 -15.20 -4.89 0.08
CA ALA A 261 -16.20 -3.82 0.08
C ALA A 261 -17.46 -4.21 -0.69
N GLY A 262 -17.31 -4.82 -1.88
CA GLY A 262 -18.42 -5.26 -2.73
C GLY A 262 -19.23 -6.39 -2.10
N ALA A 263 -18.58 -7.36 -1.45
CA ALA A 263 -19.25 -8.43 -0.72
C ALA A 263 -20.17 -7.87 0.39
N LEU A 264 -19.66 -6.93 1.16
CA LEU A 264 -20.42 -6.33 2.27
C LEU A 264 -21.50 -5.36 1.77
N GLN A 265 -21.23 -4.58 0.73
CA GLN A 265 -22.22 -3.69 0.11
C GLN A 265 -23.39 -4.48 -0.48
N ASP A 266 -23.09 -5.49 -1.28
CA ASP A 266 -24.10 -6.27 -2.01
C ASP A 266 -24.94 -7.19 -1.10
N ASN A 267 -24.44 -7.50 0.09
CA ASN A 267 -25.19 -8.19 1.14
C ASN A 267 -25.88 -7.22 2.13
N ASP A 268 -25.89 -5.91 1.85
CA ASP A 268 -26.45 -4.87 2.74
C ASP A 268 -25.88 -4.91 4.17
N ARG A 269 -24.62 -5.35 4.31
CA ARG A 269 -23.98 -5.60 5.61
C ARG A 269 -23.20 -4.41 6.15
N ALA A 270 -22.66 -3.57 5.28
CA ALA A 270 -21.87 -2.41 5.65
C ALA A 270 -22.31 -1.17 4.87
N THR A 271 -22.00 0.00 5.44
CA THR A 271 -22.04 1.27 4.69
C THR A 271 -20.66 1.53 4.10
N ILE A 272 -20.59 1.67 2.78
CA ILE A 272 -19.35 1.99 2.08
C ILE A 272 -19.25 3.52 1.94
N ILE A 273 -18.13 4.08 2.38
CA ILE A 273 -17.94 5.53 2.50
C ILE A 273 -16.66 5.95 1.76
N GLY A 274 -16.69 7.06 1.07
CA GLY A 274 -15.51 7.64 0.42
C GLY A 274 -15.70 7.96 -1.05
N ARG A 275 -14.78 7.49 -1.92
CA ARG A 275 -14.81 7.72 -3.36
C ARG A 275 -14.83 6.40 -4.11
N ARG A 276 -15.24 6.46 -5.39
CA ARG A 276 -15.29 5.28 -6.28
C ARG A 276 -13.93 4.60 -6.36
N SER A 277 -13.91 3.28 -6.13
CA SER A 277 -12.68 2.47 -6.12
C SER A 277 -12.05 2.34 -7.52
N TYR A 278 -10.94 1.64 -7.61
CA TYR A 278 -10.10 1.56 -8.81
C TYR A 278 -10.79 0.87 -10.00
N GLY A 279 -11.48 -0.23 -9.76
CA GLY A 279 -12.12 -1.03 -10.81
C GLY A 279 -11.24 -2.14 -11.39
N LYS A 280 -10.60 -2.96 -10.53
CA LYS A 280 -9.86 -4.16 -10.93
C LYS A 280 -10.63 -5.41 -10.54
N GLY A 281 -11.39 -5.97 -11.49
CA GLY A 281 -12.21 -7.17 -11.34
C GLY A 281 -11.62 -8.44 -11.98
N LEU A 282 -10.28 -8.55 -11.98
CA LEU A 282 -9.51 -9.63 -12.60
C LEU A 282 -8.83 -10.51 -11.56
N VAL A 283 -8.91 -11.82 -11.76
CA VAL A 283 -8.17 -12.82 -10.98
C VAL A 283 -6.89 -13.18 -11.71
N GLN A 284 -5.79 -13.07 -11.01
CA GLN A 284 -4.47 -13.37 -11.56
C GLN A 284 -3.85 -14.58 -10.87
N GLN A 285 -3.17 -15.41 -11.65
CA GLN A 285 -2.35 -16.53 -11.15
C GLN A 285 -0.89 -16.29 -11.51
N GLN A 286 -0.01 -16.56 -10.55
CA GLN A 286 1.44 -16.52 -10.79
C GLN A 286 1.90 -17.92 -11.16
N ILE A 287 2.48 -18.04 -12.34
CA ILE A 287 2.98 -19.30 -12.93
C ILE A 287 4.50 -19.17 -13.02
N PRO A 288 5.27 -19.91 -12.20
CA PRO A 288 6.72 -19.86 -12.22
C PRO A 288 7.29 -20.60 -13.44
N PHE A 289 8.42 -20.13 -13.95
CA PHE A 289 9.24 -20.80 -14.94
C PHE A 289 10.46 -21.47 -14.29
N THR A 290 11.11 -22.36 -15.05
CA THR A 290 12.24 -23.15 -14.55
C THR A 290 13.52 -22.34 -14.35
N ASP A 291 13.63 -21.17 -14.96
CA ASP A 291 14.74 -20.23 -14.82
C ASP A 291 14.59 -19.30 -13.59
N GLY A 292 13.50 -19.45 -12.84
CA GLY A 292 13.19 -18.63 -11.66
C GLY A 292 12.37 -17.38 -11.96
N SER A 293 12.09 -17.07 -13.23
CA SER A 293 11.14 -16.01 -13.61
C SER A 293 9.70 -16.50 -13.46
N ALA A 294 8.72 -15.61 -13.62
CA ALA A 294 7.30 -15.97 -13.58
C ALA A 294 6.46 -15.09 -14.52
N ILE A 295 5.28 -15.58 -14.88
CA ILE A 295 4.21 -14.72 -15.39
C ILE A 295 3.11 -14.63 -14.34
N ARG A 296 2.55 -13.43 -14.18
CA ARG A 296 1.30 -13.22 -13.45
C ARG A 296 0.23 -12.98 -14.50
N LEU A 297 -0.61 -13.99 -14.74
CA LEU A 297 -1.56 -14.04 -15.85
C LEU A 297 -2.98 -13.90 -15.34
N THR A 298 -3.80 -13.10 -16.01
CA THR A 298 -5.24 -13.04 -15.79
C THR A 298 -5.90 -14.32 -16.28
N THR A 299 -6.54 -15.07 -15.38
CA THR A 299 -7.15 -16.37 -15.67
C THR A 299 -8.67 -16.39 -15.52
N ALA A 300 -9.25 -15.42 -14.78
CA ALA A 300 -10.69 -15.30 -14.57
C ALA A 300 -11.09 -13.85 -14.30
N ARG A 301 -12.39 -13.58 -14.37
CA ARG A 301 -13.01 -12.37 -13.83
C ARG A 301 -13.71 -12.70 -12.53
N TYR A 302 -13.80 -11.75 -11.61
CA TYR A 302 -14.64 -11.91 -10.44
C TYR A 302 -15.84 -10.98 -10.47
N TYR A 303 -16.88 -11.41 -9.79
CA TYR A 303 -18.16 -10.74 -9.70
C TYR A 303 -18.61 -10.66 -8.24
N THR A 304 -19.25 -9.58 -7.89
CA THR A 304 -19.82 -9.37 -6.56
C THR A 304 -21.12 -10.18 -6.38
N PRO A 305 -21.68 -10.29 -5.17
CA PRO A 305 -22.89 -11.09 -4.91
C PRO A 305 -24.11 -10.74 -5.78
N THR A 306 -24.29 -9.49 -6.19
CA THR A 306 -25.36 -9.10 -7.10
C THR A 306 -25.11 -9.50 -8.55
N GLY A 307 -23.94 -10.04 -8.89
CA GLY A 307 -23.54 -10.44 -10.24
C GLY A 307 -22.89 -9.34 -11.08
N ARG A 308 -22.60 -8.19 -10.49
CA ARG A 308 -21.92 -7.10 -11.22
C ARG A 308 -20.42 -7.36 -11.35
N SER A 309 -19.90 -7.16 -12.57
CA SER A 309 -18.46 -7.00 -12.78
C SER A 309 -18.06 -5.57 -12.43
N ILE A 310 -17.04 -5.43 -11.59
CA ILE A 310 -16.51 -4.11 -11.21
C ILE A 310 -15.34 -3.68 -12.09
N GLN A 311 -14.91 -4.56 -13.02
CA GLN A 311 -13.79 -4.26 -13.91
C GLN A 311 -14.08 -3.05 -14.77
N LYS A 312 -13.22 -2.03 -14.70
CA LYS A 312 -13.29 -0.90 -15.64
C LYS A 312 -12.91 -1.36 -17.06
N PRO A 313 -13.49 -0.77 -18.11
CA PRO A 313 -13.19 -1.16 -19.48
C PRO A 313 -11.71 -1.03 -19.82
N TYR A 314 -11.20 -1.95 -20.62
CA TYR A 314 -9.86 -1.88 -21.23
C TYR A 314 -9.89 -2.55 -22.61
N THR A 315 -8.92 -2.19 -23.43
CA THR A 315 -8.64 -2.82 -24.73
C THR A 315 -7.24 -3.43 -24.71
N SER A 316 -6.95 -4.27 -25.71
CA SER A 316 -5.59 -4.78 -25.89
C SER A 316 -4.61 -3.62 -26.12
N ALA A 317 -3.46 -3.67 -25.47
CA ALA A 317 -2.42 -2.63 -25.55
C ALA A 317 -2.94 -1.21 -25.18
N ASP A 318 -3.78 -1.13 -24.19
CA ASP A 318 -4.41 0.14 -23.76
C ASP A 318 -3.45 1.03 -22.98
N SER A 319 -2.80 1.95 -23.67
CA SER A 319 -1.89 2.93 -23.06
C SER A 319 -2.62 3.97 -22.18
N THR A 320 -3.94 4.07 -22.27
CA THR A 320 -4.75 5.05 -21.52
C THR A 320 -5.29 4.51 -20.21
N TYR A 321 -5.28 3.20 -20.01
CA TYR A 321 -5.82 2.55 -18.82
C TYR A 321 -5.23 3.06 -17.50
N GLY A 322 -3.92 3.32 -17.47
CA GLY A 322 -3.23 3.87 -16.29
C GLY A 322 -3.60 5.32 -15.96
N TYR A 323 -4.13 6.07 -16.92
CA TYR A 323 -4.53 7.47 -16.72
C TYR A 323 -5.96 7.64 -16.20
N ASP A 324 -6.69 6.57 -15.92
CA ASP A 324 -8.10 6.62 -15.49
C ASP A 324 -8.30 7.52 -14.25
N ILE A 325 -7.49 7.37 -13.20
CA ILE A 325 -7.59 8.21 -11.99
C ILE A 325 -7.33 9.68 -12.32
N TYR A 326 -6.35 9.97 -13.17
CA TYR A 326 -6.08 11.33 -13.64
C TYR A 326 -7.25 11.89 -14.44
N ASN A 327 -7.88 11.09 -15.30
CA ASN A 327 -9.08 11.49 -16.03
C ASN A 327 -10.27 11.75 -15.09
N ARG A 328 -10.47 10.92 -14.06
CA ARG A 328 -11.48 11.15 -13.01
C ARG A 328 -11.24 12.49 -12.30
N TYR A 329 -9.99 12.83 -12.00
CA TYR A 329 -9.61 14.12 -11.43
C TYR A 329 -9.98 15.27 -12.37
N LEU A 330 -9.60 15.20 -13.65
CA LEU A 330 -9.92 16.23 -14.65
C LEU A 330 -11.42 16.41 -14.89
N HIS A 331 -12.22 15.34 -14.78
CA HIS A 331 -13.67 15.37 -14.94
C HIS A 331 -14.42 15.65 -13.63
N ASN A 332 -13.72 16.09 -12.59
CA ASN A 332 -14.30 16.46 -11.30
C ASN A 332 -14.97 15.32 -10.50
N GLU A 333 -14.73 14.05 -10.87
CA GLU A 333 -15.34 12.90 -10.19
C GLU A 333 -14.83 12.72 -8.74
N LEU A 334 -13.62 13.19 -8.43
CA LEU A 334 -13.08 13.10 -7.08
C LEU A 334 -13.65 14.17 -6.14
N PHE A 335 -14.31 15.20 -6.70
CA PHE A 335 -14.80 16.35 -5.95
C PHE A 335 -16.32 16.42 -5.86
N SER A 336 -17.05 15.75 -6.77
CA SER A 336 -18.51 15.79 -6.82
C SER A 336 -19.10 14.47 -7.28
N ALA A 337 -20.05 13.93 -6.53
CA ALA A 337 -20.81 12.76 -6.91
C ALA A 337 -21.62 12.97 -8.22
N ASP A 338 -22.06 14.19 -8.46
CA ASP A 338 -22.87 14.54 -9.67
C ASP A 338 -22.04 14.45 -10.96
N SER A 339 -20.71 14.45 -10.85
CA SER A 339 -19.80 14.29 -12.00
C SER A 339 -19.59 12.83 -12.40
N ILE A 340 -20.12 11.87 -11.64
CA ILE A 340 -19.95 10.44 -11.90
C ILE A 340 -21.09 9.98 -12.81
N HIS A 341 -20.71 9.45 -13.96
CA HIS A 341 -21.66 8.95 -14.94
C HIS A 341 -21.79 7.43 -14.80
N PHE A 342 -23.02 6.95 -14.68
CA PHE A 342 -23.36 5.54 -14.60
C PHE A 342 -23.99 5.07 -15.91
N ASP A 343 -23.65 3.84 -16.29
CA ASP A 343 -24.34 3.14 -17.37
C ASP A 343 -25.54 2.37 -16.78
N ASP A 344 -26.75 2.78 -17.13
CA ASP A 344 -27.98 2.14 -16.63
C ASP A 344 -28.09 0.66 -17.03
N SER A 345 -27.38 0.22 -18.07
CA SER A 345 -27.30 -1.19 -18.45
C SER A 345 -26.51 -2.04 -17.44
N LEU A 346 -25.68 -1.40 -16.60
CA LEU A 346 -24.87 -2.02 -15.57
C LEU A 346 -25.44 -1.82 -14.16
N LYS A 347 -26.73 -1.54 -14.08
CA LYS A 347 -27.46 -1.35 -12.82
C LYS A 347 -27.87 -2.70 -12.21
N PHE A 348 -27.59 -2.88 -10.94
CA PHE A 348 -27.98 -4.03 -10.13
C PHE A 348 -28.68 -3.57 -8.85
N VAL A 349 -29.35 -4.50 -8.17
CA VAL A 349 -30.10 -4.19 -6.94
C VAL A 349 -29.71 -5.20 -5.87
N THR A 350 -29.38 -4.72 -4.68
CA THR A 350 -29.09 -5.58 -3.52
C THR A 350 -30.37 -6.20 -2.95
N PRO A 351 -30.28 -7.25 -2.12
CA PRO A 351 -31.44 -7.82 -1.44
C PRO A 351 -32.25 -6.79 -0.62
N GLY A 352 -31.59 -5.77 -0.06
CA GLY A 352 -32.23 -4.66 0.67
C GLY A 352 -32.85 -3.58 -0.22
N GLY A 353 -32.74 -3.72 -1.56
CA GLY A 353 -33.31 -2.77 -2.52
C GLY A 353 -32.41 -1.57 -2.87
N LYS A 354 -31.15 -1.60 -2.43
CA LYS A 354 -30.14 -0.57 -2.77
C LYS A 354 -29.71 -0.72 -4.22
N THR A 355 -29.60 0.37 -4.96
CA THR A 355 -29.04 0.37 -6.31
C THR A 355 -27.52 0.41 -6.26
N VAL A 356 -26.87 -0.47 -7.01
CA VAL A 356 -25.40 -0.54 -7.19
C VAL A 356 -25.08 -0.68 -8.68
N TYR A 357 -23.88 -0.27 -9.09
CA TYR A 357 -23.48 -0.26 -10.49
C TYR A 357 -22.20 -1.10 -10.69
N GLY A 358 -22.09 -1.73 -11.87
CA GLY A 358 -20.88 -2.40 -12.34
C GLY A 358 -20.05 -1.54 -13.28
N GLY A 359 -19.01 -2.13 -13.87
CA GLY A 359 -18.24 -1.54 -14.99
C GLY A 359 -17.19 -0.50 -14.61
N GLY A 360 -16.88 -0.29 -13.33
CA GLY A 360 -15.89 0.74 -12.99
C GLY A 360 -15.60 0.93 -11.50
N GLY A 361 -15.44 -0.17 -10.77
CA GLY A 361 -15.16 -0.15 -9.32
C GLY A 361 -16.40 -0.20 -8.44
N ILE A 362 -16.18 -0.09 -7.14
CA ILE A 362 -17.22 0.00 -6.11
C ILE A 362 -17.56 1.47 -5.88
N MET A 363 -18.80 1.84 -6.15
CA MET A 363 -19.31 3.16 -5.80
C MET A 363 -19.69 3.20 -4.31
N PRO A 364 -19.23 4.19 -3.53
CA PRO A 364 -19.60 4.28 -2.12
C PRO A 364 -21.08 4.62 -1.95
N ASP A 365 -21.67 4.18 -0.84
CA ASP A 365 -23.03 4.54 -0.44
C ASP A 365 -23.10 6.01 0.02
N LEU A 366 -22.01 6.48 0.65
CA LEU A 366 -21.83 7.87 1.05
C LEU A 366 -20.56 8.42 0.42
N PHE A 367 -20.74 9.30 -0.54
CA PHE A 367 -19.62 9.96 -1.20
C PHE A 367 -18.99 11.02 -0.30
N VAL A 368 -17.66 11.00 -0.21
CA VAL A 368 -16.85 12.01 0.49
C VAL A 368 -15.87 12.61 -0.52
N PRO A 369 -15.99 13.88 -0.87
CA PRO A 369 -15.11 14.51 -1.86
C PRO A 369 -13.65 14.56 -1.39
N LEU A 370 -12.74 14.61 -2.36
CA LEU A 370 -11.34 14.90 -2.09
C LEU A 370 -11.24 16.35 -1.57
N ASP A 371 -10.77 16.51 -0.35
CA ASP A 371 -10.52 17.82 0.23
C ASP A 371 -9.16 18.35 -0.24
N THR A 372 -9.19 19.48 -0.92
CA THR A 372 -8.00 20.20 -1.39
C THR A 372 -7.95 21.63 -0.84
N THR A 373 -8.79 21.97 0.13
CA THR A 373 -8.90 23.33 0.65
C THR A 373 -7.61 23.86 1.25
N GLU A 374 -6.82 22.98 1.85
CA GLU A 374 -5.52 23.30 2.45
C GLU A 374 -4.33 23.09 1.49
N MET A 375 -4.57 22.52 0.30
CA MET A 375 -3.52 22.29 -0.71
C MET A 375 -3.20 23.56 -1.49
N THR A 376 -2.64 24.56 -0.81
CA THR A 376 -2.21 25.80 -1.45
C THR A 376 -0.96 25.60 -2.30
N PRO A 377 -0.67 26.46 -3.30
CA PRO A 377 0.60 26.42 -4.04
C PRO A 377 1.83 26.43 -3.13
N TYR A 378 1.82 27.19 -2.03
CA TYR A 378 2.89 27.16 -1.03
C TYR A 378 3.06 25.79 -0.40
N TYR A 379 1.97 25.17 0.06
CA TYR A 379 2.00 23.82 0.62
C TYR A 379 2.52 22.80 -0.40
N MET A 380 2.02 22.85 -1.63
CA MET A 380 2.44 21.92 -2.70
C MET A 380 3.93 22.07 -3.02
N GLU A 381 4.46 23.27 -3.01
CA GLU A 381 5.89 23.52 -3.24
C GLU A 381 6.75 23.00 -2.08
N VAL A 382 6.34 23.29 -0.83
CA VAL A 382 6.99 22.79 0.39
C VAL A 382 6.99 21.26 0.43
N ALA A 383 5.84 20.65 0.14
CA ALA A 383 5.70 19.18 0.12
C ALA A 383 6.51 18.55 -1.04
N GLY A 384 6.40 19.10 -2.25
CA GLY A 384 7.07 18.60 -3.45
C GLY A 384 8.60 18.67 -3.36
N GLN A 385 9.15 19.66 -2.65
CA GLN A 385 10.58 19.76 -2.36
C GLN A 385 11.01 19.00 -1.09
N ASN A 386 10.09 18.25 -0.45
CA ASN A 386 10.33 17.49 0.78
C ASN A 386 10.85 18.35 1.96
N ILE A 387 10.49 19.64 1.99
CA ILE A 387 10.98 20.60 2.98
C ILE A 387 10.38 20.32 4.35
N LEU A 388 9.08 20.02 4.40
CA LEU A 388 8.38 19.68 5.64
C LEU A 388 9.07 18.51 6.36
N TYR A 389 9.34 17.44 5.62
CA TYR A 389 10.02 16.27 6.17
C TYR A 389 11.44 16.60 6.68
N ARG A 390 12.23 17.33 5.88
CA ARG A 390 13.60 17.71 6.29
C ARG A 390 13.61 18.56 7.55
N TYR A 391 12.69 19.51 7.65
CA TYR A 391 12.53 20.33 8.85
C TYR A 391 12.14 19.50 10.07
N THR A 392 11.15 18.60 9.92
CA THR A 392 10.70 17.73 11.00
C THR A 392 11.85 16.86 11.54
N MET A 393 12.70 16.33 10.66
CA MET A 393 13.89 15.57 11.06
C MET A 393 14.88 16.43 11.85
N GLU A 394 15.17 17.65 11.39
CA GLU A 394 16.07 18.57 12.11
C GLU A 394 15.48 19.01 13.45
N TYR A 395 14.19 19.26 13.48
CA TYR A 395 13.48 19.61 14.72
C TYR A 395 13.54 18.46 15.73
N ALA A 396 13.24 17.23 15.28
CA ALA A 396 13.32 16.05 16.11
C ALA A 396 14.75 15.81 16.64
N ASP A 397 15.76 16.01 15.81
CA ASP A 397 17.16 15.92 16.23
C ASP A 397 17.53 16.95 17.28
N ARG A 398 17.07 18.20 17.15
CA ARG A 398 17.32 19.27 18.13
C ARG A 398 16.62 19.03 19.46
N ASN A 399 15.43 18.41 19.43
CA ASN A 399 14.57 18.19 20.60
C ASN A 399 14.51 16.73 21.06
N ARG A 400 15.45 15.86 20.61
CA ARG A 400 15.42 14.41 20.80
C ARG A 400 15.21 13.97 22.25
N GLU A 401 15.89 14.59 23.21
CA GLU A 401 15.76 14.25 24.63
C GLU A 401 14.32 14.48 25.14
N LYS A 402 13.73 15.61 24.76
CA LYS A 402 12.34 15.96 25.13
C LYS A 402 11.34 15.00 24.49
N ILE A 403 11.52 14.72 23.19
CA ILE A 403 10.62 13.83 22.43
C ILE A 403 10.73 12.39 22.93
N ASN A 404 11.94 11.90 23.23
CA ASN A 404 12.12 10.55 23.77
C ASN A 404 11.61 10.38 25.21
N ALA A 405 11.41 11.47 25.96
CA ALA A 405 10.84 11.43 27.29
C ALA A 405 9.30 11.38 27.30
N VAL A 406 8.66 11.52 26.14
CA VAL A 406 7.20 11.48 25.97
C VAL A 406 6.69 10.03 25.98
N GLU A 407 5.68 9.76 26.81
CA GLU A 407 5.12 8.41 26.99
C GLU A 407 3.76 8.22 26.27
N SER A 408 3.17 9.30 25.73
CA SER A 408 1.89 9.23 25.03
C SER A 408 1.77 10.30 23.94
N ILE A 409 0.87 10.07 22.98
CA ILE A 409 0.54 11.04 21.92
C ILE A 409 0.08 12.36 22.52
N THR A 410 -0.76 12.34 23.55
CA THR A 410 -1.27 13.54 24.24
C THR A 410 -0.14 14.37 24.87
N GLN A 411 0.89 13.71 25.41
CA GLN A 411 2.09 14.41 25.91
C GLN A 411 2.91 15.01 24.77
N LEU A 412 3.01 14.31 23.62
CA LEU A 412 3.68 14.83 22.45
C LEU A 412 2.99 16.07 21.91
N ASP A 413 1.66 16.02 21.76
CA ASP A 413 0.86 17.17 21.34
C ASP A 413 1.08 18.37 22.27
N SER A 414 1.01 18.16 23.58
CA SER A 414 1.27 19.19 24.57
C SER A 414 2.69 19.76 24.48
N LEU A 415 3.69 18.93 24.16
CA LEU A 415 5.08 19.37 23.97
C LEU A 415 5.23 20.24 22.73
N LEU A 416 4.57 19.87 21.63
CA LEU A 416 4.62 20.61 20.37
C LEU A 416 3.82 21.90 20.47
N ASP A 417 2.65 21.91 21.07
CA ASP A 417 1.81 23.10 21.31
C ASP A 417 2.52 24.14 22.18
N ALA A 418 3.37 23.68 23.12
CA ALA A 418 4.16 24.58 23.96
C ALA A 418 5.28 25.32 23.19
N ASP A 419 5.69 24.80 22.03
CA ASP A 419 6.69 25.47 21.18
C ASP A 419 6.02 26.41 20.16
N THR A 420 5.56 27.55 20.63
CA THR A 420 4.87 28.56 19.82
C THR A 420 5.74 29.16 18.71
N GLY A 421 7.05 28.90 18.70
CA GLY A 421 8.00 29.35 17.67
C GLY A 421 8.26 28.36 16.56
N MET A 422 7.79 27.11 16.70
CA MET A 422 8.09 26.01 15.77
C MET A 422 7.62 26.31 14.33
N PHE A 423 6.41 26.82 14.18
CA PHE A 423 5.84 27.12 12.87
C PHE A 423 6.58 28.29 12.16
N ASP A 424 6.88 29.36 12.88
CA ASP A 424 7.67 30.46 12.33
C ASP A 424 9.10 30.01 11.95
N ASP A 425 9.69 29.09 12.71
CA ASP A 425 11.00 28.51 12.39
C ASP A 425 10.92 27.64 11.12
N PHE A 426 9.84 26.89 10.96
CA PHE A 426 9.55 26.12 9.74
C PHE A 426 9.42 27.03 8.52
N VAL A 427 8.66 28.12 8.60
CA VAL A 427 8.50 29.08 7.48
C VAL A 427 9.85 29.69 7.09
N ARG A 428 10.67 30.10 8.06
CA ARG A 428 12.04 30.56 7.80
C ARG A 428 12.94 29.49 7.21
N TYR A 429 12.74 28.25 7.61
CA TYR A 429 13.47 27.10 7.04
C TYR A 429 13.09 26.89 5.57
N ALA A 430 11.80 26.94 5.25
CA ALA A 430 11.30 26.84 3.88
C ALA A 430 11.87 27.96 2.98
N GLU A 431 11.87 29.21 3.47
CA GLU A 431 12.45 30.36 2.76
C GLU A 431 13.94 30.15 2.46
N ARG A 432 14.72 29.69 3.44
CA ARG A 432 16.16 29.38 3.25
C ARG A 432 16.40 28.25 2.24
N ASN A 433 15.41 27.39 2.02
CA ASN A 433 15.44 26.29 1.05
C ASN A 433 14.76 26.65 -0.28
N GLY A 434 14.47 27.93 -0.54
CA GLY A 434 14.03 28.43 -1.84
C GLY A 434 12.52 28.60 -2.01
N VAL A 435 11.71 28.34 -0.98
CA VAL A 435 10.25 28.52 -1.04
C VAL A 435 9.88 29.83 -0.35
N ALA A 436 9.53 30.84 -1.16
CA ALA A 436 9.17 32.18 -0.64
C ALA A 436 7.84 32.12 0.15
N PRO A 437 7.78 32.75 1.34
CA PRO A 437 6.58 32.71 2.16
C PRO A 437 5.44 33.57 1.55
N ASP A 438 4.27 32.96 1.40
CA ASP A 438 3.01 33.66 1.08
C ASP A 438 2.08 33.58 2.31
N ARG A 439 1.95 34.73 3.02
CA ARG A 439 1.18 34.79 4.27
C ARG A 439 -0.30 34.41 4.12
N ARG A 440 -0.91 34.56 2.96
CA ARG A 440 -2.31 34.17 2.72
C ARG A 440 -2.42 32.67 2.56
N GLN A 441 -1.56 32.10 1.72
CA GLN A 441 -1.54 30.68 1.46
C GLN A 441 -1.10 29.89 2.71
N ILE A 442 -0.11 30.40 3.46
CA ILE A 442 0.33 29.80 4.73
C ILE A 442 -0.84 29.70 5.69
N ARG A 443 -1.61 30.78 5.93
CA ARG A 443 -2.78 30.75 6.84
C ARG A 443 -3.91 29.85 6.37
N GLN A 444 -3.97 29.53 5.10
CA GLN A 444 -4.98 28.61 4.55
C GLN A 444 -4.58 27.14 4.70
N SER A 445 -3.28 26.84 4.76
CA SER A 445 -2.72 25.48 4.83
C SER A 445 -2.03 25.17 6.18
N GLU A 446 -2.17 26.08 7.17
CA GLU A 446 -1.71 25.93 8.55
C GLU A 446 -2.68 25.01 9.37
#